data_5ca66146016f44b0af190f5cbd2f52c7
#
_entry.id   5ca66146016f44b0af190f5cbd2f52c7
#
_cell.length_a   1.000
_cell.length_b   1.000
_cell.length_c   1.000
_cell.angle_alpha   90.00
_cell.angle_beta   90.00
_cell.angle_gamma   90.00
#
_symmetry.space_group_name_H-M   'P 1'
#
loop_
_entity.id
_entity.type
_entity.pdbx_description
1 polymer ?
#
loop_
_entity_poly.entity_id
_entity_poly.type
_entity_poly.pdbx_seq_one_letter_code
_entity_poly.pdbx_strand_id
1 'polypeptide(L)'
;MAKRKIRGIQFDNPDEREVFHAKESWVPLILGAIPIVLLGVIAFAVAQLVFKNTMVGLILLGISIVVAIVTRIPRVIANLDTDVIVTDKRLYARTGIVDIKDQVCDLSNVSDVTVDPSVFGRLFDYADVRIQTYAGESDFELRSIAHAYEMRKAISQGSDASRTSASHASKQRSVRHDQ
;
A
#
# COMPACT_ATOMS: atom_id res chain seq x y z
N MET A 1 -2.08 24.48 20.24
CA MET A 1 -2.96 23.37 19.83
C MET A 1 -2.09 22.15 19.57
N ALA A 2 -2.30 21.04 20.28
CA ALA A 2 -1.51 19.82 20.07
C ALA A 2 -2.01 19.14 18.80
N LYS A 3 -1.14 19.00 17.78
CA LYS A 3 -1.44 18.22 16.56
C LYS A 3 -1.64 16.76 16.98
N ARG A 4 -2.78 16.17 16.60
CA ARG A 4 -3.06 14.77 16.86
C ARG A 4 -2.10 13.93 16.01
N LYS A 5 -1.33 13.06 16.64
CA LYS A 5 -0.37 12.17 16.00
C LYS A 5 -0.85 10.73 16.14
N ILE A 6 -1.10 10.06 15.02
CA ILE A 6 -1.41 8.62 14.99
C ILE A 6 -0.29 7.95 14.24
N ARG A 7 0.39 6.98 14.86
CA ARG A 7 1.46 6.16 14.26
C ARG A 7 2.54 6.95 13.50
N GLY A 8 2.89 8.15 14.00
CA GLY A 8 3.92 8.99 13.39
C GLY A 8 3.43 9.99 12.36
N ILE A 9 2.23 9.84 11.82
CA ILE A 9 1.61 10.81 10.90
C ILE A 9 1.02 11.96 11.72
N GLN A 10 1.37 13.19 11.36
CA GLN A 10 0.82 14.40 11.99
C GLN A 10 -0.36 14.89 11.16
N PHE A 11 -1.55 14.89 11.77
CA PHE A 11 -2.72 15.50 11.15
C PHE A 11 -2.59 17.03 11.17
N ASP A 12 -2.86 17.63 10.03
CA ASP A 12 -2.80 19.08 9.86
C ASP A 12 -3.95 19.76 10.62
N ASN A 13 -5.09 19.07 10.71
CA ASN A 13 -6.27 19.54 11.40
C ASN A 13 -6.70 18.54 12.50
N PRO A 14 -6.87 18.95 13.77
CA PRO A 14 -7.26 18.07 14.88
C PRO A 14 -8.69 17.51 14.75
N ASP A 15 -9.54 18.11 13.91
CA ASP A 15 -10.93 17.73 13.74
C ASP A 15 -11.15 16.69 12.62
N GLU A 16 -10.06 16.29 11.90
CA GLU A 16 -10.14 15.26 10.87
C GLU A 16 -10.40 13.88 11.49
N ARG A 17 -11.38 13.17 10.93
CA ARG A 17 -11.73 11.81 11.32
C ARG A 17 -11.06 10.82 10.40
N GLU A 18 -10.43 9.82 10.98
CA GLU A 18 -9.93 8.65 10.27
C GLU A 18 -11.15 7.85 9.78
N VAL A 19 -11.25 7.67 8.46
CA VAL A 19 -12.31 6.89 7.82
C VAL A 19 -11.82 5.48 7.52
N PHE A 20 -10.58 5.36 7.07
CA PHE A 20 -10.00 4.07 6.68
C PHE A 20 -8.50 4.05 6.91
N HIS A 21 -7.99 2.92 7.42
CA HIS A 21 -6.57 2.68 7.59
C HIS A 21 -6.16 1.44 6.80
N ALA A 22 -5.29 1.63 5.84
CA ALA A 22 -4.76 0.56 5.01
C ALA A 22 -3.30 0.27 5.36
N LYS A 23 -2.96 -1.01 5.26
CA LYS A 23 -1.58 -1.52 5.38
C LYS A 23 -1.23 -2.36 4.17
N GLU A 24 0.05 -2.42 3.87
CA GLU A 24 0.56 -3.33 2.87
C GLU A 24 0.36 -4.79 3.30
N SER A 25 -0.06 -5.63 2.36
CA SER A 25 -0.29 -7.06 2.59
C SER A 25 1.02 -7.83 2.64
N TRP A 26 1.14 -8.78 3.56
CA TRP A 26 2.27 -9.70 3.65
C TRP A 26 2.21 -10.86 2.65
N VAL A 27 1.05 -11.06 2.02
CA VAL A 27 0.81 -12.17 1.09
C VAL A 27 1.80 -12.20 -0.08
N PRO A 28 2.06 -11.10 -0.81
CA PRO A 28 3.02 -11.13 -1.93
C PRO A 28 4.45 -11.42 -1.49
N LEU A 29 4.79 -11.10 -0.25
CA LEU A 29 6.09 -11.43 0.31
C LEU A 29 6.26 -12.94 0.48
N ILE A 30 5.27 -13.61 1.07
CA ILE A 30 5.27 -15.06 1.28
C ILE A 30 5.19 -15.77 -0.08
N LEU A 31 4.27 -15.35 -0.94
CA LEU A 31 4.04 -15.96 -2.25
C LEU A 31 5.30 -15.91 -3.13
N GLY A 32 6.02 -14.82 -3.07
CA GLY A 32 7.26 -14.68 -3.82
C GLY A 32 8.43 -15.51 -3.29
N ALA A 33 8.38 -16.06 -2.07
CA ALA A 33 9.38 -16.99 -1.55
C ALA A 33 9.17 -18.43 -2.07
N ILE A 34 7.93 -18.80 -2.40
CA ILE A 34 7.55 -20.15 -2.82
C ILE A 34 8.39 -20.67 -3.98
N PRO A 35 8.58 -19.97 -5.13
CA PRO A 35 9.36 -20.50 -6.24
C PRO A 35 10.82 -20.75 -5.91
N ILE A 36 11.42 -19.95 -5.01
CA ILE A 36 12.81 -20.12 -4.61
C ILE A 36 12.96 -21.39 -3.75
N VAL A 37 12.05 -21.61 -2.81
CA VAL A 37 12.02 -22.80 -1.98
C VAL A 37 11.74 -24.05 -2.82
N LEU A 38 10.79 -23.96 -3.77
CA LEU A 38 10.47 -25.07 -4.68
C LEU A 38 11.67 -25.47 -5.53
N LEU A 39 12.43 -24.49 -6.05
CA LEU A 39 13.67 -24.75 -6.77
C LEU A 39 14.68 -25.49 -5.89
N GLY A 40 14.81 -25.14 -4.62
CA GLY A 40 15.67 -25.83 -3.67
C GLY A 40 15.26 -27.29 -3.43
N VAL A 41 13.94 -27.54 -3.34
CA VAL A 41 13.41 -28.92 -3.20
C VAL A 41 13.68 -29.75 -4.45
N ILE A 42 13.53 -29.17 -5.64
CA ILE A 42 13.87 -29.85 -6.91
C ILE A 42 15.36 -30.15 -6.97
N ALA A 43 16.23 -29.20 -6.62
CA ALA A 43 17.65 -29.39 -6.58
C ALA A 43 18.05 -30.49 -5.59
N PHE A 44 17.41 -30.56 -4.43
CA PHE A 44 17.59 -31.66 -3.46
C PHE A 44 17.23 -33.01 -4.09
N ALA A 45 16.05 -33.12 -4.74
CA ALA A 45 15.60 -34.37 -5.36
C ALA A 45 16.56 -34.82 -6.47
N VAL A 46 17.04 -33.91 -7.32
CA VAL A 46 18.03 -34.20 -8.37
C VAL A 46 19.35 -34.69 -7.77
N ALA A 47 19.81 -34.03 -6.69
CA ALA A 47 21.03 -34.43 -5.99
C ALA A 47 20.95 -35.87 -5.42
N GLN A 48 19.80 -36.28 -4.92
CA GLN A 48 19.53 -37.65 -4.47
C GLN A 48 19.59 -38.68 -5.62
N LEU A 49 19.00 -38.34 -6.76
CA LEU A 49 18.94 -39.22 -7.92
C LEU A 49 20.31 -39.40 -8.61
N VAL A 50 21.06 -38.30 -8.77
CA VAL A 50 22.30 -38.28 -9.54
C VAL A 50 23.51 -38.66 -8.68
N PHE A 51 23.66 -38.04 -7.53
CA PHE A 51 24.86 -38.18 -6.70
C PHE A 51 24.69 -39.24 -5.59
N LYS A 52 23.48 -39.70 -5.32
CA LYS A 52 23.13 -40.59 -4.21
C LYS A 52 23.74 -40.13 -2.87
N ASN A 53 23.96 -38.84 -2.72
CA ASN A 53 24.62 -38.22 -1.57
C ASN A 53 23.64 -37.21 -0.92
N THR A 54 23.13 -37.61 0.22
CA THR A 54 22.16 -36.82 1.00
C THR A 54 22.79 -35.51 1.52
N MET A 55 24.09 -35.50 1.82
CA MET A 55 24.75 -34.28 2.30
C MET A 55 24.76 -33.15 1.26
N VAL A 56 25.05 -33.47 0.01
CA VAL A 56 25.03 -32.50 -1.09
C VAL A 56 23.61 -31.91 -1.27
N GLY A 57 22.61 -32.76 -1.24
CA GLY A 57 21.20 -32.31 -1.33
C GLY A 57 20.79 -31.37 -0.18
N LEU A 58 21.17 -31.70 1.05
CA LEU A 58 20.89 -30.87 2.22
C LEU A 58 21.57 -29.50 2.15
N ILE A 59 22.83 -29.47 1.67
CA ILE A 59 23.55 -28.19 1.48
C ILE A 59 22.82 -27.31 0.44
N LEU A 60 22.44 -27.86 -0.70
CA LEU A 60 21.73 -27.11 -1.74
C LEU A 60 20.36 -26.56 -1.24
N LEU A 61 19.64 -27.37 -0.49
CA LEU A 61 18.37 -26.95 0.12
C LEU A 61 18.61 -25.84 1.16
N GLY A 62 19.61 -25.98 2.00
CA GLY A 62 19.99 -24.95 2.99
C GLY A 62 20.37 -23.62 2.32
N ILE A 63 21.17 -23.65 1.26
CA ILE A 63 21.54 -22.45 0.47
C ILE A 63 20.29 -21.81 -0.12
N SER A 64 19.37 -22.59 -0.69
CA SER A 64 18.13 -22.09 -1.26
C SER A 64 17.26 -21.34 -0.23
N ILE A 65 17.15 -21.87 0.97
CA ILE A 65 16.40 -21.21 2.07
C ILE A 65 17.08 -19.90 2.46
N VAL A 66 18.41 -19.89 2.62
CA VAL A 66 19.16 -18.68 2.97
C VAL A 66 18.98 -17.61 1.88
N VAL A 67 19.08 -17.98 0.60
CA VAL A 67 18.86 -17.05 -0.51
C VAL A 67 17.42 -16.52 -0.50
N ALA A 68 16.43 -17.37 -0.25
CA ALA A 68 15.04 -16.95 -0.12
C ALA A 68 14.86 -15.91 1.00
N ILE A 69 15.46 -16.10 2.14
CA ILE A 69 15.39 -15.16 3.27
C ILE A 69 16.07 -13.84 2.90
N VAL A 70 17.34 -13.89 2.45
CA VAL A 70 18.14 -12.69 2.15
C VAL A 70 17.48 -11.83 1.06
N THR A 71 16.92 -12.42 0.02
CA THR A 71 16.25 -11.69 -1.06
C THR A 71 14.92 -11.06 -0.63
N ARG A 72 14.35 -11.52 0.49
CA ARG A 72 13.08 -10.99 1.01
C ARG A 72 13.23 -9.95 2.11
N ILE A 73 14.38 -9.91 2.80
CA ILE A 73 14.64 -8.93 3.86
C ILE A 73 14.33 -7.48 3.44
N PRO A 74 14.80 -6.97 2.28
CA PRO A 74 14.52 -5.57 1.90
C PRO A 74 13.04 -5.28 1.72
N ARG A 75 12.27 -6.26 1.22
CA ARG A 75 10.82 -6.14 1.05
C ARG A 75 10.08 -6.20 2.38
N VAL A 76 10.50 -7.07 3.30
CA VAL A 76 9.95 -7.12 4.66
C VAL A 76 10.10 -5.77 5.33
N ILE A 77 11.31 -5.21 5.23
CA ILE A 77 11.63 -3.91 5.80
C ILE A 77 10.74 -2.83 5.18
N ALA A 78 10.58 -2.79 3.86
CA ALA A 78 9.72 -1.82 3.18
C ALA A 78 8.25 -1.92 3.60
N ASN A 79 7.72 -3.14 3.77
CA ASN A 79 6.31 -3.37 4.15
C ASN A 79 6.00 -2.99 5.61
N LEU A 80 7.01 -2.96 6.50
CA LEU A 80 6.77 -2.63 7.90
C LEU A 80 6.36 -1.17 8.12
N ASP A 81 6.70 -0.27 7.19
CA ASP A 81 6.54 1.18 7.35
C ASP A 81 5.64 1.84 6.30
N THR A 82 4.83 1.06 5.59
CA THR A 82 3.81 1.62 4.71
C THR A 82 2.49 1.71 5.47
N ASP A 83 2.20 2.90 5.99
CA ASP A 83 0.91 3.23 6.60
C ASP A 83 0.17 4.24 5.72
N VAL A 84 -1.06 3.92 5.35
CA VAL A 84 -1.94 4.79 4.57
C VAL A 84 -3.20 5.07 5.38
N ILE A 85 -3.44 6.34 5.64
CA ILE A 85 -4.61 6.80 6.39
C ILE A 85 -5.46 7.68 5.50
N VAL A 86 -6.72 7.28 5.31
CA VAL A 86 -7.74 8.08 4.62
C VAL A 86 -8.58 8.76 5.67
N THR A 87 -8.60 10.08 5.65
CA THR A 87 -9.49 10.90 6.48
C THR A 87 -10.70 11.38 5.66
N ASP A 88 -11.61 12.09 6.27
CA ASP A 88 -12.77 12.70 5.60
C ASP A 88 -12.40 13.81 4.59
N LYS A 89 -11.16 14.34 4.64
CA LYS A 89 -10.71 15.46 3.78
C LYS A 89 -9.41 15.17 3.03
N ARG A 90 -8.53 14.35 3.59
CA ARG A 90 -7.17 14.14 3.09
C ARG A 90 -6.77 12.68 3.09
N LEU A 91 -5.85 12.36 2.18
CA LEU A 91 -5.13 11.11 2.14
C LEU A 91 -3.72 11.35 2.69
N TYR A 92 -3.32 10.60 3.69
CA TYR A 92 -1.98 10.58 4.24
C TYR A 92 -1.32 9.25 3.86
N ALA A 93 -0.26 9.30 3.07
CA ALA A 93 0.54 8.14 2.73
C ALA A 93 1.96 8.32 3.27
N ARG A 94 2.37 7.44 4.16
CA ARG A 94 3.72 7.37 4.69
C ARG A 94 4.38 6.11 4.19
N THR A 95 5.53 6.26 3.54
CA THR A 95 6.27 5.14 2.97
C THR A 95 7.75 5.28 3.29
N GLY A 96 8.39 4.18 3.69
CA GLY A 96 9.85 4.06 3.87
C GLY A 96 10.35 4.22 5.30
N ILE A 97 11.42 3.47 5.62
CA ILE A 97 12.11 3.47 6.93
C ILE A 97 13.28 4.47 6.93
N VAL A 98 14.09 4.45 5.88
CA VAL A 98 15.32 5.25 5.80
C VAL A 98 15.05 6.57 5.09
N ASP A 99 14.29 6.54 4.00
CA ASP A 99 13.81 7.71 3.28
C ASP A 99 12.29 7.82 3.48
N ILE A 100 11.91 8.50 4.56
CA ILE A 100 10.51 8.67 4.92
C ILE A 100 9.89 9.69 3.99
N LYS A 101 8.99 9.25 3.13
CA LYS A 101 8.18 10.12 2.27
C LYS A 101 6.79 10.23 2.88
N ASP A 102 6.52 11.38 3.48
CA ASP A 102 5.18 11.74 3.93
C ASP A 102 4.51 12.50 2.79
N GLN A 103 3.53 11.88 2.18
CA GLN A 103 2.74 12.47 1.10
C GLN A 103 1.33 12.74 1.61
N VAL A 104 0.86 13.95 1.39
CA VAL A 104 -0.49 14.38 1.77
C VAL A 104 -1.20 14.89 0.53
N CYS A 105 -2.40 14.38 0.28
CA CYS A 105 -3.24 14.81 -0.82
C CYS A 105 -4.63 15.16 -0.32
N ASP A 106 -5.17 16.30 -0.75
CA ASP A 106 -6.57 16.64 -0.49
C ASP A 106 -7.47 15.77 -1.37
N LEU A 107 -8.49 15.15 -0.79
CA LEU A 107 -9.43 14.27 -1.51
C LEU A 107 -10.19 15.01 -2.62
N SER A 108 -10.35 16.33 -2.51
CA SER A 108 -10.93 17.17 -3.57
C SER A 108 -10.09 17.19 -4.86
N ASN A 109 -8.78 16.99 -4.74
CA ASN A 109 -7.83 17.00 -5.85
C ASN A 109 -7.64 15.61 -6.51
N VAL A 110 -8.23 14.56 -5.94
CA VAL A 110 -8.18 13.22 -6.53
C VAL A 110 -9.05 13.18 -7.79
N SER A 111 -8.45 12.84 -8.94
CA SER A 111 -9.15 12.71 -10.21
C SER A 111 -9.65 11.30 -10.46
N ASP A 112 -8.81 10.30 -10.20
CA ASP A 112 -9.15 8.89 -10.37
C ASP A 112 -8.41 7.99 -9.39
N VAL A 113 -9.03 6.85 -9.07
CA VAL A 113 -8.45 5.80 -8.22
C VAL A 113 -8.56 4.47 -8.95
N THR A 114 -7.46 4.03 -9.50
CA THR A 114 -7.36 2.74 -10.20
C THR A 114 -6.88 1.66 -9.23
N VAL A 115 -7.56 0.51 -9.22
CA VAL A 115 -7.20 -0.66 -8.42
C VAL A 115 -6.85 -1.79 -9.37
N ASP A 116 -5.60 -2.22 -9.37
CA ASP A 116 -5.06 -3.26 -10.24
C ASP A 116 -4.76 -4.54 -9.42
N PRO A 117 -5.73 -5.46 -9.27
CA PRO A 117 -5.50 -6.71 -8.56
C PRO A 117 -4.75 -7.70 -9.44
N SER A 118 -3.66 -8.26 -8.94
CA SER A 118 -3.02 -9.43 -9.54
C SER A 118 -3.92 -10.67 -9.40
N VAL A 119 -3.59 -11.78 -10.12
CA VAL A 119 -4.34 -13.03 -9.99
C VAL A 119 -4.41 -13.50 -8.53
N PHE A 120 -3.29 -13.47 -7.84
CA PHE A 120 -3.21 -13.78 -6.42
C PHE A 120 -3.83 -12.68 -5.53
N GLY A 121 -3.78 -11.43 -5.98
CA GLY A 121 -4.42 -10.31 -5.30
C GLY A 121 -5.94 -10.49 -5.18
N ARG A 122 -6.57 -11.05 -6.20
CA ARG A 122 -8.01 -11.39 -6.17
C ARG A 122 -8.35 -12.50 -5.18
N LEU A 123 -7.43 -13.47 -5.00
CA LEU A 123 -7.65 -14.59 -4.09
C LEU A 123 -7.41 -14.20 -2.62
N PHE A 124 -6.45 -13.31 -2.38
CA PHE A 124 -5.99 -12.93 -1.04
C PHE A 124 -6.35 -11.49 -0.64
N ASP A 125 -7.24 -10.84 -1.41
CA ASP A 125 -7.78 -9.50 -1.16
C ASP A 125 -6.71 -8.42 -0.97
N TYR A 126 -5.74 -8.37 -1.91
CA TYR A 126 -4.79 -7.27 -2.03
C TYR A 126 -4.67 -6.79 -3.47
N ALA A 127 -4.39 -5.51 -3.67
CA ALA A 127 -4.15 -4.94 -4.98
C ALA A 127 -3.17 -3.77 -4.93
N ASP A 128 -2.64 -3.42 -6.09
CA ASP A 128 -1.92 -2.18 -6.28
C ASP A 128 -2.94 -1.07 -6.52
N VAL A 129 -2.78 0.04 -5.83
CA VAL A 129 -3.68 1.20 -5.93
C VAL A 129 -2.91 2.37 -6.49
N ARG A 130 -3.38 2.90 -7.61
CA ARG A 130 -2.85 4.11 -8.23
C ARG A 130 -3.87 5.24 -8.09
N ILE A 131 -3.44 6.33 -7.49
CA ILE A 131 -4.26 7.51 -7.26
C ILE A 131 -3.71 8.64 -8.12
N GLN A 132 -4.55 9.18 -9.00
CA GLN A 132 -4.21 10.30 -9.87
C GLN A 132 -4.82 11.58 -9.34
N THR A 133 -4.08 12.68 -9.44
CA THR A 133 -4.52 14.01 -9.02
C THR A 133 -4.71 14.94 -10.21
N TYR A 134 -5.61 15.91 -10.11
CA TYR A 134 -5.84 16.89 -11.19
C TYR A 134 -4.64 17.78 -11.47
N ALA A 135 -3.77 18.00 -10.49
CA ALA A 135 -2.60 18.87 -10.64
C ALA A 135 -1.43 18.19 -11.38
N GLY A 136 -1.50 16.88 -11.65
CA GLY A 136 -0.40 16.14 -12.26
C GLY A 136 0.88 16.08 -11.42
N GLU A 137 0.84 16.63 -10.21
CA GLU A 137 2.04 16.80 -9.37
C GLU A 137 2.39 15.59 -8.54
N SER A 138 1.45 14.65 -8.36
CA SER A 138 1.71 13.50 -7.49
C SER A 138 0.79 12.32 -7.84
N ASP A 139 1.26 11.44 -8.70
CA ASP A 139 0.67 10.11 -8.81
C ASP A 139 1.15 9.26 -7.62
N PHE A 140 0.20 8.81 -6.81
CA PHE A 140 0.50 7.91 -5.70
C PHE A 140 0.40 6.48 -6.17
N GLU A 141 1.49 5.75 -6.13
CA GLU A 141 1.49 4.29 -6.31
C GLU A 141 1.64 3.59 -4.96
N LEU A 142 0.57 2.97 -4.51
CA LEU A 142 0.53 2.16 -3.31
C LEU A 142 0.51 0.69 -3.72
N ARG A 143 1.53 -0.07 -3.33
CA ARG A 143 1.67 -1.47 -3.75
C ARG A 143 1.10 -2.42 -2.70
N SER A 144 0.44 -3.46 -3.19
CA SER A 144 0.00 -4.62 -2.38
C SER A 144 -0.82 -4.23 -1.14
N ILE A 145 -1.72 -3.27 -1.30
CA ILE A 145 -2.59 -2.79 -0.21
C ILE A 145 -3.67 -3.83 0.07
N ALA A 146 -3.81 -4.22 1.34
CA ALA A 146 -4.90 -5.05 1.80
C ALA A 146 -6.22 -4.27 1.74
N HIS A 147 -7.31 -4.95 1.37
CA HIS A 147 -8.65 -4.35 1.25
C HIS A 147 -8.71 -3.12 0.33
N ALA A 148 -7.99 -3.17 -0.80
CA ALA A 148 -7.84 -2.05 -1.73
C ALA A 148 -9.18 -1.52 -2.28
N TYR A 149 -10.18 -2.38 -2.43
CA TYR A 149 -11.53 -1.98 -2.88
C TYR A 149 -12.27 -1.16 -1.83
N GLU A 150 -12.10 -1.47 -0.55
CA GLU A 150 -12.68 -0.69 0.55
C GLU A 150 -11.99 0.68 0.64
N MET A 151 -10.68 0.71 0.47
CA MET A 151 -9.91 1.96 0.39
C MET A 151 -10.39 2.84 -0.77
N ARG A 152 -10.56 2.28 -1.98
CA ARG A 152 -11.11 3.01 -3.13
C ARG A 152 -12.49 3.61 -2.82
N LYS A 153 -13.36 2.82 -2.19
CA LYS A 153 -14.69 3.27 -1.80
C LYS A 153 -14.63 4.44 -0.80
N ALA A 154 -13.76 4.35 0.20
CA ALA A 154 -13.56 5.42 1.18
C ALA A 154 -13.05 6.71 0.53
N ILE A 155 -12.08 6.62 -0.39
CA ILE A 155 -11.54 7.77 -1.13
C ILE A 155 -12.62 8.40 -2.02
N SER A 156 -13.37 7.60 -2.79
CA SER A 156 -14.45 8.11 -3.66
C SER A 156 -15.53 8.82 -2.87
N GLN A 157 -15.96 8.26 -1.75
CA GLN A 157 -16.97 8.88 -0.88
C GLN A 157 -16.47 10.21 -0.28
N GLY A 158 -15.21 10.26 0.18
CA GLY A 158 -14.60 11.47 0.70
C GLY A 158 -14.42 12.54 -0.37
N SER A 159 -14.02 12.17 -1.58
CA SER A 159 -13.89 13.07 -2.73
C SER A 159 -15.23 13.70 -3.11
N ASP A 160 -16.30 12.90 -3.21
CA ASP A 160 -17.64 13.39 -3.55
C ASP A 160 -18.20 14.33 -2.47
N ALA A 161 -18.02 14.00 -1.20
CA ALA A 161 -18.41 14.84 -0.07
C ALA A 161 -17.67 16.18 -0.07
N SER A 162 -16.37 16.17 -0.33
CA SER A 162 -15.52 17.36 -0.40
C SER A 162 -15.92 18.27 -1.56
N ARG A 163 -16.20 17.71 -2.74
CA ARG A 163 -16.65 18.46 -3.92
C ARG A 163 -18.03 19.09 -3.71
N THR A 164 -18.96 18.34 -3.11
CA THR A 164 -20.31 18.84 -2.80
C THR A 164 -20.23 20.00 -1.82
N SER A 165 -19.42 19.90 -0.79
CA SER A 165 -19.22 20.98 0.20
C SER A 165 -18.62 22.24 -0.45
N ALA A 166 -17.64 22.09 -1.35
CA ALA A 166 -17.02 23.19 -2.08
C ALA A 166 -18.03 23.89 -3.02
N SER A 167 -18.87 23.13 -3.72
CA SER A 167 -19.89 23.66 -4.61
C SER A 167 -20.97 24.45 -3.87
N HIS A 168 -21.40 23.99 -2.71
CA HIS A 168 -22.33 24.72 -1.84
C HIS A 168 -21.74 26.01 -1.30
N ALA A 169 -20.47 26.01 -0.89
CA ALA A 169 -19.78 27.20 -0.39
C ALA A 169 -19.59 28.26 -1.49
N SER A 170 -19.29 27.86 -2.73
CA SER A 170 -19.18 28.78 -3.87
C SER A 170 -20.54 29.40 -4.24
N LYS A 171 -21.60 28.61 -4.21
CA LYS A 171 -22.97 29.10 -4.50
C LYS A 171 -23.47 30.08 -3.45
N GLN A 172 -23.16 29.88 -2.18
CA GLN A 172 -23.48 30.84 -1.12
C GLN A 172 -22.71 32.16 -1.25
N ARG A 173 -21.45 32.12 -1.72
CA ARG A 173 -20.66 33.34 -1.98
C ARG A 173 -21.24 34.18 -3.13
N SER A 174 -21.65 33.53 -4.24
CA SER A 174 -22.22 34.25 -5.36
C SER A 174 -23.53 34.98 -4.98
N VAL A 175 -24.40 34.32 -4.22
CA VAL A 175 -25.69 34.92 -3.75
C VAL A 175 -25.45 36.13 -2.81
N ARG A 176 -24.36 36.13 -2.04
CA ARG A 176 -24.04 37.27 -1.15
C ARG A 176 -23.39 38.46 -1.86
N HIS A 177 -22.87 38.28 -3.07
CA HIS A 177 -22.28 39.36 -3.87
C HIS A 177 -23.30 40.09 -4.72
N ASP A 178 -24.46 39.48 -4.94
CA ASP A 178 -25.58 40.04 -5.75
C ASP A 178 -26.61 40.81 -4.88
N GLN A 179 -26.38 41.00 -3.58
CA GLN A 179 -27.12 41.82 -2.65
C GLN A 179 -26.32 43.04 -2.17
#